data_1b9014b2c1404d5f8ee8e34fa80f8d8f
#
_entry.id   1b9014b2c1404d5f8ee8e34fa80f8d8f
#
_cell.length_a   1.000
_cell.length_b   1.000
_cell.length_c   1.000
_cell.angle_alpha   90.00
_cell.angle_beta   90.00
_cell.angle_gamma   90.00
#
_symmetry.space_group_name_H-M   'P 1'
#
loop_
_entity.id
_entity.type
_entity.pdbx_description
1 polymer ?
#
loop_
_entity_poly.entity_id
_entity_poly.type
_entity_poly.pdbx_seq_one_letter_code
_entity_poly.pdbx_strand_id
1 'polypeptide(L)'
;METMAGMHRSCGCGLVTENDCGKELTLAGWVNTRRDHGGLIFIDLRDRSGIVQLVMSPQYGEEAFHKAEACRSEFVLAVKGKVRERSEETVNPKMKTGKVEVVVSELRILNKAKTPPFYVEDGIDVDENVRLKYRYIDLRRPEMQNHLIMRHKIVHEMRTFLDEHNFLEIETPMLTKSTPEGARDYLVPSRVNPGKFYALPQSPQLFKQLLMVSGLERYFQVARCFRDEDLRADRQPEFTQLDMELSFEGQDFILDLMEHMMQRVFKKVLNVDIQIPFKRIKWDDAMALYGSDKPDLRFDMHFYDVSDLLRDTGFKVFRSVLDNGGCVKAITVKGDAGIPRRELDGLVEYVGHYGAKGLAWIGFNEDGSLKCQITKFLGEDKIREIGKVCEAEKGDLVLIIADKPKVVAQALGELRLEMARRMGLIDPNEFCFRWVTDFPMFEYSEEEKRYVAEHHPFTAPRDEDVQYLLTDPSKVYAKAYDMVLNGVEAGGGSLRIYQQDLQEKVFEAIGISQEEAEQKFGFLLDAFKYGAPPHAGIALGLDRLVMLMLHLDSIRDVIAFPKTQSAIDPLTQAPSVVADKQLKELHIKTALKKEKEKDQGGSDQKGWKRI
;
A
#
# COMPACT_ATOMS: atom_id res chain seq x y z
N MET A 1 32.27 9.84 -30.85
CA MET A 1 31.37 9.14 -29.91
C MET A 1 31.36 7.66 -30.32
N GLU A 2 31.72 6.77 -29.42
CA GLU A 2 31.73 5.33 -29.72
C GLU A 2 30.32 4.77 -29.66
N THR A 3 30.04 3.72 -30.44
CA THR A 3 28.71 3.12 -30.56
C THR A 3 28.79 1.60 -30.43
N MET A 4 27.65 0.93 -30.34
CA MET A 4 27.55 -0.53 -30.38
C MET A 4 27.74 -1.13 -31.79
N ALA A 5 27.97 -0.32 -32.84
CA ALA A 5 28.09 -0.81 -34.21
C ALA A 5 29.15 -1.95 -34.30
N GLY A 6 28.77 -3.09 -34.82
CA GLY A 6 29.60 -4.29 -34.93
C GLY A 6 29.79 -5.06 -33.61
N MET A 7 29.16 -4.64 -32.50
CA MET A 7 29.10 -5.39 -31.25
C MET A 7 27.66 -5.83 -30.94
N HIS A 8 27.45 -7.11 -30.74
CA HIS A 8 26.18 -7.68 -30.29
C HIS A 8 26.37 -8.28 -28.90
N ARG A 9 25.60 -7.81 -27.95
CA ARG A 9 25.65 -8.27 -26.56
C ARG A 9 25.39 -9.78 -26.49
N SER A 10 26.32 -10.55 -25.93
CA SER A 10 26.24 -12.02 -25.82
C SER A 10 25.27 -12.45 -24.73
N CYS A 11 25.35 -11.83 -23.54
CA CYS A 11 24.49 -12.12 -22.37
C CYS A 11 24.49 -10.95 -21.38
N GLY A 12 23.75 -11.10 -20.28
CA GLY A 12 23.82 -10.17 -19.13
C GLY A 12 25.10 -10.35 -18.33
N CYS A 13 25.56 -9.26 -17.69
CA CYS A 13 26.77 -9.26 -16.86
C CYS A 13 26.73 -10.28 -15.72
N GLY A 14 25.61 -10.36 -15.01
CA GLY A 14 25.41 -11.30 -13.90
C GLY A 14 25.08 -12.74 -14.32
N LEU A 15 25.05 -13.03 -15.63
CA LEU A 15 24.76 -14.36 -16.17
C LEU A 15 26.02 -15.11 -16.65
N VAL A 16 27.19 -14.47 -16.58
CA VAL A 16 28.47 -15.10 -16.92
C VAL A 16 28.83 -16.15 -15.87
N THR A 17 29.17 -17.35 -16.30
CA THR A 17 29.45 -18.51 -15.43
C THR A 17 30.77 -19.22 -15.81
N GLU A 18 31.20 -20.20 -15.00
CA GLU A 18 32.35 -21.04 -15.29
C GLU A 18 32.21 -21.79 -16.63
N ASN A 19 30.98 -22.08 -17.07
CA ASN A 19 30.71 -22.71 -18.37
C ASN A 19 31.04 -21.82 -19.58
N ASP A 20 31.33 -20.56 -19.36
CA ASP A 20 31.71 -19.59 -20.38
C ASP A 20 33.23 -19.40 -20.47
N CYS A 21 34.01 -20.06 -19.61
CA CYS A 21 35.44 -19.98 -19.63
C CYS A 21 36.01 -20.38 -20.98
N GLY A 22 36.92 -19.56 -21.49
CA GLY A 22 37.51 -19.73 -22.83
C GLY A 22 36.73 -19.09 -23.98
N LYS A 23 35.43 -18.76 -23.79
CA LYS A 23 34.61 -18.03 -24.77
C LYS A 23 34.93 -16.55 -24.80
N GLU A 24 34.81 -15.98 -25.98
CA GLU A 24 34.83 -14.52 -26.16
C GLU A 24 33.39 -13.99 -26.07
N LEU A 25 33.16 -13.05 -25.17
CA LEU A 25 31.84 -12.45 -24.94
C LEU A 25 31.88 -10.93 -25.18
N THR A 26 30.77 -10.42 -25.69
CA THR A 26 30.47 -8.99 -25.72
C THR A 26 29.50 -8.66 -24.60
N LEU A 27 29.90 -7.78 -23.69
CA LEU A 27 29.08 -7.33 -22.56
C LEU A 27 28.88 -5.81 -22.63
N ALA A 28 27.78 -5.32 -22.07
CA ALA A 28 27.51 -3.90 -21.97
C ALA A 28 26.78 -3.58 -20.66
N GLY A 29 27.14 -2.45 -20.05
CA GLY A 29 26.58 -2.04 -18.75
C GLY A 29 27.17 -0.76 -18.24
N TRP A 30 26.95 -0.48 -16.97
CA TRP A 30 27.45 0.66 -16.23
C TRP A 30 28.64 0.27 -15.38
N VAL A 31 29.65 1.16 -15.30
CA VAL A 31 30.77 1.01 -14.36
C VAL A 31 30.25 1.14 -12.94
N ASN A 32 30.26 0.05 -12.20
CA ASN A 32 29.93 0.06 -10.76
C ASN A 32 31.11 0.58 -9.95
N THR A 33 32.26 -0.09 -10.03
CA THR A 33 33.51 0.32 -9.39
C THR A 33 34.67 0.22 -10.35
N ARG A 34 35.71 1.03 -10.15
CA ARG A 34 36.98 0.95 -10.85
C ARG A 34 38.12 0.92 -9.82
N ARG A 35 39.05 -0.02 -9.99
CA ARG A 35 40.26 -0.16 -9.15
C ARG A 35 41.48 -0.20 -10.06
N ASP A 36 42.53 0.49 -9.68
CA ASP A 36 43.79 0.57 -10.40
C ASP A 36 44.92 -0.01 -9.53
N HIS A 37 45.62 -1.00 -10.05
CA HIS A 37 46.67 -1.72 -9.36
C HIS A 37 48.01 -1.66 -10.13
N GLY A 38 48.33 -0.50 -10.74
CA GLY A 38 49.62 -0.31 -11.40
C GLY A 38 49.85 -1.24 -12.57
N GLY A 39 49.22 -0.99 -13.72
CA GLY A 39 49.28 -1.84 -14.92
C GLY A 39 48.16 -2.86 -15.07
N LEU A 40 47.32 -2.98 -14.07
CA LEU A 40 46.06 -3.74 -14.11
C LEU A 40 44.91 -2.87 -13.65
N ILE A 41 43.89 -2.74 -14.47
CA ILE A 41 42.64 -2.07 -14.11
C ILE A 41 41.52 -3.09 -14.00
N PHE A 42 40.81 -3.03 -12.88
CA PHE A 42 39.62 -3.81 -12.65
C PHE A 42 38.39 -2.91 -12.73
N ILE A 43 37.38 -3.33 -13.49
CA ILE A 43 36.08 -2.65 -13.53
C ILE A 43 35.02 -3.68 -13.22
N ASP A 44 34.20 -3.40 -12.23
CA ASP A 44 32.97 -4.15 -12.00
C ASP A 44 31.89 -3.55 -12.92
N LEU A 45 31.52 -4.29 -13.96
CA LEU A 45 30.48 -3.88 -14.92
C LEU A 45 29.14 -4.41 -14.47
N ARG A 46 28.16 -3.52 -14.33
CA ARG A 46 26.84 -3.78 -13.81
C ARG A 46 25.77 -3.64 -14.88
N ASP A 47 24.83 -4.57 -14.91
CA ASP A 47 23.55 -4.42 -15.57
C ASP A 47 22.42 -4.97 -14.70
N ARG A 48 21.19 -5.08 -15.25
CA ARG A 48 20.03 -5.61 -14.53
C ARG A 48 20.20 -7.05 -14.01
N SER A 49 21.05 -7.85 -14.66
CA SER A 49 21.27 -9.24 -14.27
C SER A 49 22.27 -9.41 -13.13
N GLY A 50 23.07 -8.37 -12.86
CA GLY A 50 24.10 -8.37 -11.83
C GLY A 50 25.41 -7.73 -12.30
N ILE A 51 26.50 -8.16 -11.69
CA ILE A 51 27.84 -7.57 -11.87
C ILE A 51 28.80 -8.65 -12.33
N VAL A 52 29.76 -8.27 -13.22
CA VAL A 52 30.92 -9.10 -13.58
C VAL A 52 32.18 -8.27 -13.51
N GLN A 53 33.28 -8.86 -13.05
CA GLN A 53 34.57 -8.20 -13.06
C GLN A 53 35.22 -8.26 -14.44
N LEU A 54 35.65 -7.11 -14.92
CA LEU A 54 36.49 -6.95 -16.11
C LEU A 54 37.94 -6.72 -15.69
N VAL A 55 38.86 -7.27 -16.45
CA VAL A 55 40.30 -7.10 -16.25
C VAL A 55 40.92 -6.50 -17.53
N MET A 56 41.57 -5.37 -17.40
CA MET A 56 42.30 -4.67 -18.48
C MET A 56 43.77 -4.59 -18.12
N SER A 57 44.61 -4.92 -19.11
CA SER A 57 46.05 -4.77 -19.05
C SER A 57 46.57 -4.41 -20.45
N PRO A 58 47.68 -3.66 -20.58
CA PRO A 58 48.31 -3.42 -21.91
C PRO A 58 48.56 -4.70 -22.68
N GLN A 59 48.85 -5.82 -21.99
CA GLN A 59 49.09 -7.14 -22.61
C GLN A 59 47.88 -7.72 -23.34
N TYR A 60 46.65 -7.37 -22.95
CA TYR A 60 45.45 -7.90 -23.53
C TYR A 60 44.80 -6.94 -24.55
N GLY A 61 45.13 -5.64 -24.45
CA GLY A 61 44.62 -4.61 -25.35
C GLY A 61 45.06 -3.23 -24.86
N GLU A 62 46.05 -2.66 -25.47
CA GLU A 62 46.64 -1.35 -25.06
C GLU A 62 45.60 -0.22 -25.14
N GLU A 63 44.85 -0.15 -26.22
CA GLU A 63 43.78 0.85 -26.39
C GLU A 63 42.64 0.66 -25.34
N ALA A 64 42.23 -0.56 -25.04
CA ALA A 64 41.22 -0.86 -24.03
C ALA A 64 41.70 -0.44 -22.63
N PHE A 65 43.00 -0.68 -22.34
CA PHE A 65 43.60 -0.28 -21.07
C PHE A 65 43.61 1.27 -20.91
N HIS A 66 44.09 2.02 -21.91
CA HIS A 66 44.08 3.47 -21.86
C HIS A 66 42.68 4.09 -21.74
N LYS A 67 41.67 3.48 -22.39
CA LYS A 67 40.29 3.90 -22.21
C LYS A 67 39.78 3.60 -20.80
N ALA A 68 40.18 2.48 -20.21
CA ALA A 68 39.83 2.12 -18.84
C ALA A 68 40.37 3.08 -17.78
N GLU A 69 41.57 3.71 -18.02
CA GLU A 69 42.12 4.75 -17.15
C GLU A 69 41.18 5.97 -17.03
N ALA A 70 40.46 6.30 -18.12
CA ALA A 70 39.52 7.41 -18.17
C ALA A 70 38.13 7.08 -17.61
N CYS A 71 37.80 5.80 -17.39
CA CYS A 71 36.51 5.38 -16.89
C CYS A 71 36.25 5.88 -15.45
N ARG A 72 35.02 6.25 -15.17
CA ARG A 72 34.52 6.65 -13.85
C ARG A 72 33.20 5.92 -13.57
N SER A 73 32.78 5.94 -12.32
CA SER A 73 31.50 5.37 -11.90
C SER A 73 30.35 5.83 -12.81
N GLU A 74 29.43 4.92 -13.11
CA GLU A 74 28.25 5.09 -13.94
C GLU A 74 28.52 5.41 -15.43
N PHE A 75 29.78 5.37 -15.91
CA PHE A 75 30.04 5.37 -17.36
C PHE A 75 29.40 4.15 -18.00
N VAL A 76 28.85 4.32 -19.19
CA VAL A 76 28.27 3.23 -19.97
C VAL A 76 29.32 2.66 -20.90
N LEU A 77 29.62 1.37 -20.74
CA LEU A 77 30.64 0.68 -21.51
C LEU A 77 30.05 -0.45 -22.35
N ALA A 78 30.69 -0.72 -23.49
CA ALA A 78 30.65 -2.01 -24.18
C ALA A 78 32.04 -2.58 -24.22
N VAL A 79 32.16 -3.88 -23.92
CA VAL A 79 33.45 -4.57 -23.89
C VAL A 79 33.36 -5.88 -24.63
N LYS A 80 34.48 -6.27 -25.27
CA LYS A 80 34.69 -7.59 -25.83
C LYS A 80 35.87 -8.21 -25.12
N GLY A 81 35.73 -9.46 -24.66
CA GLY A 81 36.78 -10.08 -23.89
C GLY A 81 36.56 -11.57 -23.68
N LYS A 82 37.61 -12.27 -23.26
CA LYS A 82 37.61 -13.69 -22.99
C LYS A 82 37.34 -13.98 -21.52
N VAL A 83 36.40 -14.86 -21.24
CA VAL A 83 36.11 -15.32 -19.88
C VAL A 83 37.20 -16.23 -19.38
N ARG A 84 37.67 -16.05 -18.15
CA ARG A 84 38.57 -16.98 -17.45
C ARG A 84 38.13 -17.20 -16.00
N GLU A 85 38.55 -18.30 -15.42
CA GLU A 85 38.41 -18.53 -13.98
C GLU A 85 39.37 -17.63 -13.19
N ARG A 86 38.94 -17.25 -12.02
CA ARG A 86 39.77 -16.56 -11.02
C ARG A 86 40.53 -17.62 -10.21
N SER A 87 41.76 -17.25 -9.76
CA SER A 87 42.48 -18.09 -8.81
C SER A 87 41.67 -18.22 -7.50
N GLU A 88 41.85 -19.34 -6.78
CA GLU A 88 41.14 -19.59 -5.52
C GLU A 88 41.29 -18.43 -4.53
N GLU A 89 42.46 -17.78 -4.48
CA GLU A 89 42.73 -16.62 -3.62
C GLU A 89 41.96 -15.34 -4.01
N THR A 90 41.50 -15.25 -5.28
CA THR A 90 40.82 -14.06 -5.83
C THR A 90 39.32 -14.25 -6.05
N VAL A 91 38.78 -15.44 -5.76
CA VAL A 91 37.32 -15.70 -5.80
C VAL A 91 36.59 -14.73 -4.86
N ASN A 92 35.54 -14.08 -5.37
CA ASN A 92 34.71 -13.17 -4.59
C ASN A 92 33.35 -13.81 -4.26
N PRO A 93 33.15 -14.36 -3.06
CA PRO A 93 31.90 -15.04 -2.69
C PRO A 93 30.69 -14.10 -2.59
N LYS A 94 30.92 -12.77 -2.56
CA LYS A 94 29.84 -11.76 -2.53
C LYS A 94 29.22 -11.48 -3.91
N MET A 95 29.85 -11.97 -4.98
CA MET A 95 29.37 -11.79 -6.35
C MET A 95 28.91 -13.14 -6.90
N LYS A 96 27.74 -13.17 -7.54
CA LYS A 96 27.24 -14.37 -8.22
C LYS A 96 28.22 -14.89 -9.30
N THR A 97 28.91 -13.98 -9.98
CA THR A 97 29.94 -14.25 -10.99
C THR A 97 31.35 -14.31 -10.40
N GLY A 98 31.49 -14.36 -9.09
CA GLY A 98 32.76 -14.15 -8.39
C GLY A 98 33.85 -15.18 -8.64
N LYS A 99 33.55 -16.31 -9.28
CA LYS A 99 34.52 -17.30 -9.70
C LYS A 99 35.16 -17.02 -11.07
N VAL A 100 34.57 -16.11 -11.83
CA VAL A 100 35.02 -15.77 -13.19
C VAL A 100 35.29 -14.27 -13.32
N GLU A 101 36.08 -13.94 -14.34
CA GLU A 101 36.34 -12.59 -14.77
C GLU A 101 36.51 -12.54 -16.29
N VAL A 102 36.37 -11.33 -16.87
CA VAL A 102 36.48 -11.15 -18.32
C VAL A 102 37.74 -10.34 -18.62
N VAL A 103 38.67 -10.96 -19.34
CA VAL A 103 39.88 -10.31 -19.84
C VAL A 103 39.53 -9.55 -21.11
N VAL A 104 39.56 -8.24 -21.03
CA VAL A 104 39.04 -7.33 -22.07
C VAL A 104 40.09 -7.08 -23.15
N SER A 105 39.73 -7.32 -24.41
CA SER A 105 40.53 -7.01 -25.61
C SER A 105 40.06 -5.72 -26.30
N GLU A 106 38.77 -5.40 -26.25
CA GLU A 106 38.19 -4.18 -26.82
C GLU A 106 37.26 -3.50 -25.79
N LEU A 107 37.40 -2.18 -25.62
CA LEU A 107 36.55 -1.36 -24.78
C LEU A 107 36.07 -0.14 -25.54
N ARG A 108 34.76 0.11 -25.49
CA ARG A 108 34.12 1.32 -26.00
C ARG A 108 33.43 2.08 -24.87
N ILE A 109 33.66 3.37 -24.77
CA ILE A 109 32.94 4.27 -23.87
C ILE A 109 31.73 4.80 -24.64
N LEU A 110 30.57 4.17 -24.41
CA LEU A 110 29.32 4.53 -25.09
C LEU A 110 28.78 5.86 -24.60
N ASN A 111 28.91 6.12 -23.30
CA ASN A 111 28.54 7.40 -22.71
C ASN A 111 29.31 7.66 -21.41
N LYS A 112 29.58 8.94 -21.15
CA LYS A 112 30.16 9.41 -19.88
C LYS A 112 29.06 9.79 -18.92
N ALA A 113 29.30 9.68 -17.63
CA ALA A 113 28.41 10.13 -16.57
C ALA A 113 29.05 11.26 -15.75
N LYS A 114 28.22 12.14 -15.21
CA LYS A 114 28.59 12.99 -14.08
C LYS A 114 28.61 12.14 -12.81
N THR A 115 29.31 12.61 -11.78
CA THR A 115 29.20 12.00 -10.45
C THR A 115 27.74 11.95 -10.02
N PRO A 116 27.19 10.78 -9.70
CA PRO A 116 25.81 10.66 -9.28
C PRO A 116 25.58 11.34 -7.92
N PRO A 117 24.36 11.81 -7.62
CA PRO A 117 24.05 12.49 -6.35
C PRO A 117 24.13 11.56 -5.13
N PHE A 118 24.09 10.27 -5.34
CA PHE A 118 24.28 9.20 -4.35
C PHE A 118 24.80 7.93 -5.04
N TYR A 119 25.36 7.01 -4.24
CA TYR A 119 25.87 5.74 -4.76
C TYR A 119 24.75 4.80 -5.18
N VAL A 120 25.00 3.99 -6.21
CA VAL A 120 24.08 2.97 -6.71
C VAL A 120 24.35 1.67 -5.95
N GLU A 121 23.99 1.66 -4.67
CA GLU A 121 24.14 0.52 -3.75
C GLU A 121 22.93 0.47 -2.80
N ASP A 122 22.73 -0.68 -2.17
CA ASP A 122 21.62 -0.84 -1.23
C ASP A 122 21.99 -0.30 0.16
N GLY A 123 20.98 -0.01 0.99
CA GLY A 123 21.19 0.48 2.36
C GLY A 123 21.73 1.92 2.48
N ILE A 124 21.50 2.76 1.47
CA ILE A 124 21.93 4.17 1.48
C ILE A 124 21.03 5.00 2.43
N ASP A 125 21.68 5.90 3.20
CA ASP A 125 21.00 6.92 4.01
C ASP A 125 20.89 8.22 3.20
N VAL A 126 19.86 8.28 2.33
CA VAL A 126 19.60 9.44 1.45
C VAL A 126 18.13 9.82 1.54
N ASP A 127 17.87 11.10 1.73
CA ASP A 127 16.52 11.66 1.79
C ASP A 127 15.64 11.22 0.60
N GLU A 128 14.40 10.84 0.88
CA GLU A 128 13.46 10.33 -0.12
C GLU A 128 13.23 11.32 -1.27
N ASN A 129 13.17 12.61 -1.00
CA ASN A 129 12.97 13.62 -2.06
C ASN A 129 14.14 13.68 -3.03
N VAL A 130 15.37 13.45 -2.55
CA VAL A 130 16.57 13.36 -3.40
C VAL A 130 16.49 12.08 -4.25
N ARG A 131 16.13 10.96 -3.67
CA ARG A 131 15.93 9.69 -4.39
C ARG A 131 14.84 9.83 -5.46
N LEU A 132 13.71 10.46 -5.13
CA LEU A 132 12.62 10.69 -6.08
C LEU A 132 12.98 11.68 -7.19
N LYS A 133 13.75 12.73 -6.88
CA LYS A 133 14.27 13.69 -7.88
C LYS A 133 15.18 13.02 -8.89
N TYR A 134 16.01 12.08 -8.45
CA TYR A 134 16.94 11.32 -9.29
C TYR A 134 16.51 9.86 -9.43
N ARG A 135 15.19 9.63 -9.53
CA ARG A 135 14.60 8.29 -9.50
C ARG A 135 15.19 7.32 -10.52
N TYR A 136 15.61 7.80 -11.69
CA TYR A 136 16.30 7.00 -12.70
C TYR A 136 17.69 6.49 -12.27
N ILE A 137 18.30 7.09 -11.24
CA ILE A 137 19.51 6.57 -10.60
C ILE A 137 19.13 5.63 -9.47
N ASP A 138 18.17 5.99 -8.64
CA ASP A 138 17.65 5.15 -7.55
C ASP A 138 17.17 3.79 -8.07
N LEU A 139 16.49 3.76 -9.23
CA LEU A 139 16.05 2.55 -9.91
C LEU A 139 17.20 1.68 -10.48
N ARG A 140 18.47 2.13 -10.43
CA ARG A 140 19.63 1.28 -10.74
C ARG A 140 20.06 0.42 -9.56
N ARG A 141 19.65 0.76 -8.35
CA ARG A 141 19.97 -0.01 -7.13
C ARG A 141 19.36 -1.41 -7.25
N PRO A 142 20.12 -2.46 -6.87
CA PRO A 142 19.63 -3.84 -6.96
C PRO A 142 18.30 -4.07 -6.23
N GLU A 143 18.14 -3.52 -5.03
CA GLU A 143 16.92 -3.57 -4.23
C GLU A 143 15.73 -2.99 -5.00
N MET A 144 15.86 -1.78 -5.54
CA MET A 144 14.78 -1.11 -6.28
C MET A 144 14.43 -1.84 -7.58
N GLN A 145 15.43 -2.39 -8.26
CA GLN A 145 15.20 -3.23 -9.44
C GLN A 145 14.43 -4.50 -9.06
N ASN A 146 14.81 -5.14 -7.95
CA ASN A 146 14.14 -6.33 -7.45
C ASN A 146 12.66 -6.05 -7.15
N HIS A 147 12.32 -4.93 -6.53
CA HIS A 147 10.94 -4.56 -6.25
C HIS A 147 10.08 -4.53 -7.53
N LEU A 148 10.59 -3.89 -8.59
CA LEU A 148 9.87 -3.85 -9.88
C LEU A 148 9.84 -5.21 -10.60
N ILE A 149 10.90 -6.01 -10.49
CA ILE A 149 10.94 -7.38 -11.04
C ILE A 149 9.92 -8.26 -10.31
N MET A 150 9.84 -8.16 -9.00
CA MET A 150 8.86 -8.92 -8.21
C MET A 150 7.43 -8.48 -8.55
N ARG A 151 7.17 -7.17 -8.64
CA ARG A 151 5.89 -6.65 -9.12
C ARG A 151 5.50 -7.24 -10.48
N HIS A 152 6.44 -7.27 -11.44
CA HIS A 152 6.21 -7.87 -12.74
C HIS A 152 5.83 -9.35 -12.63
N LYS A 153 6.56 -10.14 -11.84
CA LYS A 153 6.29 -11.57 -11.65
C LYS A 153 4.91 -11.82 -11.01
N ILE A 154 4.56 -11.03 -10.00
CA ILE A 154 3.25 -11.10 -9.33
C ILE A 154 2.12 -10.88 -10.34
N VAL A 155 2.19 -9.78 -11.09
CA VAL A 155 1.17 -9.45 -12.10
C VAL A 155 1.10 -10.51 -13.21
N HIS A 156 2.25 -11.05 -13.63
CA HIS A 156 2.30 -12.11 -14.63
C HIS A 156 1.60 -13.38 -14.16
N GLU A 157 1.88 -13.83 -12.93
CA GLU A 157 1.23 -15.03 -12.37
C GLU A 157 -0.28 -14.83 -12.16
N MET A 158 -0.72 -13.63 -11.74
CA MET A 158 -2.14 -13.30 -11.63
C MET A 158 -2.85 -13.39 -12.99
N ARG A 159 -2.26 -12.78 -14.04
CA ARG A 159 -2.80 -12.87 -15.39
C ARG A 159 -2.90 -14.30 -15.88
N THR A 160 -1.85 -15.09 -15.67
CA THR A 160 -1.81 -16.50 -16.07
C THR A 160 -2.89 -17.30 -15.35
N PHE A 161 -3.05 -17.09 -14.05
CA PHE A 161 -4.10 -17.75 -13.25
C PHE A 161 -5.50 -17.43 -13.77
N LEU A 162 -5.77 -16.16 -14.03
CA LEU A 162 -7.09 -15.70 -14.49
C LEU A 162 -7.42 -16.18 -15.91
N ASP A 163 -6.44 -16.18 -16.82
CA ASP A 163 -6.58 -16.75 -18.16
C ASP A 163 -6.93 -18.24 -18.10
N GLU A 164 -6.26 -19.02 -17.27
CA GLU A 164 -6.56 -20.44 -17.02
C GLU A 164 -7.97 -20.68 -16.45
N HIS A 165 -8.56 -19.65 -15.81
CA HIS A 165 -9.93 -19.68 -15.26
C HIS A 165 -10.96 -18.99 -16.17
N ASN A 166 -10.61 -18.78 -17.45
CA ASN A 166 -11.46 -18.21 -18.49
C ASN A 166 -11.89 -16.74 -18.21
N PHE A 167 -11.07 -15.95 -17.52
CA PHE A 167 -11.27 -14.52 -17.43
C PHE A 167 -10.67 -13.81 -18.64
N LEU A 168 -11.37 -12.82 -19.15
CA LEU A 168 -10.93 -11.98 -20.26
C LEU A 168 -10.34 -10.66 -19.73
N GLU A 169 -9.11 -10.34 -20.13
CA GLU A 169 -8.52 -9.02 -19.83
C GLU A 169 -9.09 -7.99 -20.81
N ILE A 170 -9.88 -7.03 -20.29
CA ILE A 170 -10.57 -6.03 -21.10
C ILE A 170 -10.26 -4.63 -20.55
N GLU A 171 -9.77 -3.75 -21.41
CA GLU A 171 -9.52 -2.35 -21.07
C GLU A 171 -10.83 -1.54 -21.02
N THR A 172 -10.91 -0.63 -20.06
CA THR A 172 -12.00 0.33 -19.92
C THR A 172 -11.51 1.76 -20.13
N PRO A 173 -12.37 2.71 -20.48
CA PRO A 173 -11.95 4.08 -20.76
C PRO A 173 -11.29 4.78 -19.58
N MET A 174 -10.22 5.55 -19.85
CA MET A 174 -9.61 6.47 -18.88
C MET A 174 -10.29 7.85 -18.89
N LEU A 175 -10.87 8.27 -20.00
CA LEU A 175 -11.66 9.50 -20.11
C LEU A 175 -13.14 9.15 -19.92
N THR A 176 -13.63 9.30 -18.70
CA THR A 176 -14.99 8.90 -18.31
C THR A 176 -15.85 10.12 -17.96
N LYS A 177 -17.10 9.87 -17.64
CA LYS A 177 -17.99 10.84 -17.00
C LYS A 177 -17.63 10.95 -15.52
N SER A 178 -17.73 12.16 -14.94
CA SER A 178 -17.59 12.35 -13.50
C SER A 178 -18.72 11.65 -12.76
N THR A 179 -18.36 10.68 -11.95
CA THR A 179 -19.26 9.87 -11.10
C THR A 179 -18.56 9.62 -9.77
N PRO A 180 -18.45 10.62 -8.87
CA PRO A 180 -17.70 10.48 -7.64
C PRO A 180 -18.28 9.35 -6.77
N GLU A 181 -17.39 8.43 -6.39
CA GLU A 181 -17.68 7.21 -5.61
C GLU A 181 -16.92 7.23 -4.28
N GLY A 182 -16.93 8.35 -3.56
CA GLY A 182 -16.25 8.49 -2.27
C GLY A 182 -15.06 9.47 -2.29
N ALA A 183 -14.13 9.36 -3.24
CA ALA A 183 -13.05 10.35 -3.43
C ALA A 183 -13.46 11.45 -4.42
N ARG A 184 -12.66 12.52 -4.50
CA ARG A 184 -12.82 13.53 -5.57
C ARG A 184 -12.23 13.04 -6.87
N ASP A 185 -12.86 13.41 -7.98
CA ASP A 185 -12.39 13.08 -9.32
C ASP A 185 -11.31 14.05 -9.81
N TYR A 186 -10.32 13.55 -10.54
CA TYR A 186 -9.46 14.38 -11.38
C TYR A 186 -10.19 14.74 -12.67
N LEU A 187 -10.39 16.03 -12.94
CA LEU A 187 -11.12 16.53 -14.09
C LEU A 187 -10.19 16.89 -15.25
N VAL A 188 -10.56 16.48 -16.46
CA VAL A 188 -9.84 16.78 -17.70
C VAL A 188 -10.77 17.61 -18.63
N PRO A 189 -10.45 18.89 -18.90
CA PRO A 189 -11.30 19.72 -19.74
C PRO A 189 -11.30 19.26 -21.19
N SER A 190 -12.47 19.31 -21.85
CA SER A 190 -12.65 18.94 -23.24
C SER A 190 -12.49 20.16 -24.15
N ARG A 191 -11.49 20.15 -25.04
CA ARG A 191 -11.33 21.19 -26.08
C ARG A 191 -12.45 21.16 -27.12
N VAL A 192 -12.92 19.98 -27.47
CA VAL A 192 -13.95 19.77 -28.53
C VAL A 192 -15.35 20.12 -28.03
N ASN A 193 -15.60 20.00 -26.73
CA ASN A 193 -16.87 20.34 -26.10
C ASN A 193 -16.64 21.41 -25.03
N PRO A 194 -16.61 22.69 -25.37
CA PRO A 194 -16.33 23.77 -24.42
C PRO A 194 -17.24 23.74 -23.19
N GLY A 195 -16.65 23.94 -22.01
CA GLY A 195 -17.38 23.93 -20.73
C GLY A 195 -17.72 22.53 -20.21
N LYS A 196 -17.34 21.45 -20.92
CA LYS A 196 -17.50 20.07 -20.46
C LYS A 196 -16.15 19.46 -20.10
N PHE A 197 -16.20 18.50 -19.17
CA PHE A 197 -15.04 17.81 -18.63
C PHE A 197 -15.22 16.30 -18.74
N TYR A 198 -14.12 15.61 -18.97
CA TYR A 198 -13.95 14.21 -18.61
C TYR A 198 -13.46 14.12 -17.16
N ALA A 199 -13.66 12.98 -16.53
CA ALA A 199 -13.01 12.62 -15.28
C ALA A 199 -12.10 11.41 -15.50
N LEU A 200 -11.02 11.33 -14.72
CA LEU A 200 -10.22 10.11 -14.64
C LEU A 200 -10.92 9.13 -13.69
N PRO A 201 -10.98 7.81 -14.00
CA PRO A 201 -11.77 6.85 -13.23
C PRO A 201 -11.15 6.57 -11.86
N GLN A 202 -11.98 6.54 -10.83
CA GLN A 202 -11.58 6.08 -9.49
C GLN A 202 -11.44 4.56 -9.44
N SER A 203 -12.23 3.86 -10.24
CA SER A 203 -12.19 2.42 -10.51
C SER A 203 -12.95 2.13 -11.81
N PRO A 204 -12.82 0.95 -12.42
CA PRO A 204 -13.62 0.56 -13.57
C PRO A 204 -15.04 0.06 -13.21
N GLN A 205 -15.57 0.36 -12.01
CA GLN A 205 -16.78 -0.23 -11.43
C GLN A 205 -17.98 -0.21 -12.38
N LEU A 206 -18.30 0.93 -12.98
CA LEU A 206 -19.47 1.06 -13.84
C LEU A 206 -19.32 0.27 -15.15
N PHE A 207 -18.11 0.29 -15.72
CA PHE A 207 -17.84 -0.39 -16.98
C PHE A 207 -17.78 -1.92 -16.82
N LYS A 208 -17.21 -2.42 -15.73
CA LYS A 208 -17.17 -3.89 -15.49
C LYS A 208 -18.57 -4.46 -15.31
N GLN A 209 -19.49 -3.72 -14.66
CA GLN A 209 -20.89 -4.13 -14.57
C GLN A 209 -21.56 -4.13 -15.96
N LEU A 210 -21.28 -3.13 -16.84
CA LEU A 210 -21.74 -3.15 -18.21
C LEU A 210 -21.18 -4.34 -19.01
N LEU A 211 -19.95 -4.77 -18.76
CA LEU A 211 -19.37 -5.97 -19.37
C LEU A 211 -20.13 -7.24 -18.97
N MET A 212 -20.60 -7.31 -17.71
CA MET A 212 -21.47 -8.41 -17.27
C MET A 212 -22.83 -8.39 -18.00
N VAL A 213 -23.47 -7.21 -18.10
CA VAL A 213 -24.68 -7.05 -18.91
C VAL A 213 -24.46 -7.42 -20.38
N SER A 214 -23.23 -7.18 -20.88
CA SER A 214 -22.83 -7.54 -22.26
C SER A 214 -22.60 -9.06 -22.46
N GLY A 215 -22.71 -9.89 -21.42
CA GLY A 215 -22.57 -11.33 -21.53
C GLY A 215 -21.12 -11.84 -21.59
N LEU A 216 -20.14 -11.05 -21.15
CA LEU A 216 -18.73 -11.45 -21.14
C LEU A 216 -18.36 -12.32 -19.94
N GLU A 217 -19.27 -12.49 -18.99
CA GLU A 217 -19.29 -13.39 -17.84
C GLU A 217 -18.11 -13.30 -16.87
N ARG A 218 -16.87 -13.25 -17.34
CA ARG A 218 -15.65 -13.19 -16.51
C ARG A 218 -14.68 -12.17 -17.07
N TYR A 219 -14.50 -11.08 -16.36
CA TYR A 219 -13.67 -9.94 -16.71
C TYR A 219 -12.57 -9.73 -15.67
N PHE A 220 -11.39 -9.32 -16.11
CA PHE A 220 -10.40 -8.68 -15.27
C PHE A 220 -9.66 -7.57 -16.01
N GLN A 221 -9.01 -6.70 -15.26
CA GLN A 221 -8.12 -5.66 -15.79
C GLN A 221 -7.05 -5.29 -14.75
N VAL A 222 -5.81 -5.13 -15.20
CA VAL A 222 -4.78 -4.43 -14.41
C VAL A 222 -5.00 -2.93 -14.63
N ALA A 223 -5.90 -2.34 -13.85
CA ALA A 223 -6.47 -1.02 -14.06
C ALA A 223 -5.66 0.09 -13.38
N ARG A 224 -5.48 1.22 -14.08
CA ARG A 224 -5.04 2.48 -13.44
C ARG A 224 -6.25 3.18 -12.87
N CYS A 225 -6.13 3.57 -11.59
CA CYS A 225 -7.16 4.26 -10.82
C CYS A 225 -6.60 5.60 -10.32
N PHE A 226 -7.49 6.58 -10.17
CA PHE A 226 -7.14 7.96 -9.82
C PHE A 226 -8.06 8.47 -8.72
N ARG A 227 -7.50 8.95 -7.61
CA ARG A 227 -8.28 9.52 -6.50
C ARG A 227 -7.59 10.76 -5.97
N ASP A 228 -8.32 11.88 -5.92
CA ASP A 228 -7.84 13.12 -5.31
C ASP A 228 -8.23 13.13 -3.83
N GLU A 229 -7.37 12.54 -3.02
CA GLU A 229 -7.53 12.41 -1.57
C GLU A 229 -6.21 12.65 -0.84
N ASP A 230 -6.26 12.74 0.49
CA ASP A 230 -5.06 12.92 1.31
C ASP A 230 -4.13 11.71 1.22
N LEU A 231 -2.87 11.95 0.91
CA LEU A 231 -1.88 10.91 0.69
C LEU A 231 -1.24 10.44 2.00
N ARG A 232 -0.96 9.13 2.04
CA ARG A 232 -0.26 8.44 3.13
C ARG A 232 0.84 7.54 2.55
N ALA A 233 1.52 6.77 3.40
CA ALA A 233 2.55 5.82 2.96
C ALA A 233 1.99 4.75 1.99
N ASP A 234 0.71 4.39 2.15
CA ASP A 234 -0.01 3.38 1.38
C ASP A 234 -1.04 3.98 0.38
N ARG A 235 -0.97 5.30 0.09
CA ARG A 235 -1.86 5.99 -0.86
C ARG A 235 -1.09 6.84 -1.84
N GLN A 236 -1.53 6.79 -3.10
CA GLN A 236 -1.04 7.60 -4.21
C GLN A 236 -2.23 8.18 -4.99
N PRO A 237 -2.11 9.37 -5.62
CA PRO A 237 -3.20 9.96 -6.40
C PRO A 237 -3.53 9.14 -7.65
N GLU A 238 -2.58 8.33 -8.10
CA GLU A 238 -2.74 7.33 -9.15
C GLU A 238 -2.11 6.02 -8.69
N PHE A 239 -2.84 4.93 -8.80
CA PHE A 239 -2.42 3.59 -8.33
C PHE A 239 -2.95 2.50 -9.26
N THR A 240 -2.55 1.27 -9.02
CA THR A 240 -2.94 0.14 -9.86
C THR A 240 -3.74 -0.88 -9.06
N GLN A 241 -4.86 -1.33 -9.63
CA GLN A 241 -5.65 -2.45 -9.11
C GLN A 241 -5.61 -3.63 -10.07
N LEU A 242 -5.64 -4.84 -9.55
CA LEU A 242 -6.21 -5.97 -10.26
C LEU A 242 -7.71 -5.95 -9.98
N ASP A 243 -8.51 -5.58 -10.98
CA ASP A 243 -9.95 -5.48 -10.89
C ASP A 243 -10.63 -6.64 -11.60
N MET A 244 -11.64 -7.22 -10.99
CA MET A 244 -12.32 -8.41 -11.49
C MET A 244 -13.82 -8.28 -11.30
N GLU A 245 -14.58 -8.88 -12.26
CA GLU A 245 -16.05 -9.04 -12.16
C GLU A 245 -16.47 -10.33 -12.84
N LEU A 246 -17.45 -11.03 -12.26
CA LEU A 246 -17.96 -12.28 -12.82
C LEU A 246 -19.47 -12.43 -12.57
N SER A 247 -20.14 -13.10 -13.50
CA SER A 247 -21.59 -13.35 -13.48
C SER A 247 -21.90 -14.76 -13.01
N PHE A 248 -23.12 -14.95 -12.47
CA PHE A 248 -23.72 -16.24 -12.12
C PHE A 248 -23.04 -17.01 -10.98
N GLU A 249 -22.11 -16.39 -10.26
CA GLU A 249 -21.39 -17.00 -9.14
C GLU A 249 -21.69 -16.26 -7.83
N GLY A 250 -21.60 -16.99 -6.73
CA GLY A 250 -21.81 -16.47 -5.37
C GLY A 250 -20.51 -16.01 -4.69
N GLN A 251 -20.67 -15.45 -3.49
CA GLN A 251 -19.55 -14.99 -2.66
C GLN A 251 -18.52 -16.08 -2.42
N ASP A 252 -18.93 -17.29 -2.03
CA ASP A 252 -18.01 -18.37 -1.68
C ASP A 252 -17.10 -18.78 -2.84
N PHE A 253 -17.62 -18.76 -4.09
CA PHE A 253 -16.82 -19.03 -5.27
C PHE A 253 -15.71 -17.99 -5.45
N ILE A 254 -16.02 -16.71 -5.23
CA ILE A 254 -15.03 -15.62 -5.38
C ILE A 254 -13.96 -15.74 -4.32
N LEU A 255 -14.34 -15.99 -3.07
CA LEU A 255 -13.39 -16.13 -1.97
C LEU A 255 -12.43 -17.30 -2.24
N ASP A 256 -12.96 -18.46 -2.66
CA ASP A 256 -12.17 -19.64 -3.00
C ASP A 256 -11.23 -19.39 -4.19
N LEU A 257 -11.72 -18.77 -5.26
CA LEU A 257 -10.92 -18.39 -6.42
C LEU A 257 -9.74 -17.49 -6.02
N MET A 258 -9.99 -16.50 -5.17
CA MET A 258 -8.98 -15.56 -4.71
C MET A 258 -7.94 -16.24 -3.80
N GLU A 259 -8.37 -17.15 -2.94
CA GLU A 259 -7.47 -17.93 -2.09
C GLU A 259 -6.51 -18.78 -2.92
N HIS A 260 -7.02 -19.47 -3.93
CA HIS A 260 -6.18 -20.26 -4.85
C HIS A 260 -5.23 -19.39 -5.67
N MET A 261 -5.68 -18.21 -6.11
CA MET A 261 -4.81 -17.25 -6.81
C MET A 261 -3.68 -16.78 -5.89
N MET A 262 -3.98 -16.38 -4.65
CA MET A 262 -2.96 -15.96 -3.68
C MET A 262 -1.99 -17.10 -3.36
N GLN A 263 -2.49 -18.31 -3.10
CA GLN A 263 -1.66 -19.48 -2.85
C GLN A 263 -0.65 -19.72 -3.99
N ARG A 264 -1.13 -19.66 -5.24
CA ARG A 264 -0.27 -19.82 -6.42
C ARG A 264 0.77 -18.70 -6.55
N VAL A 265 0.34 -17.45 -6.39
CA VAL A 265 1.23 -16.28 -6.50
C VAL A 265 2.34 -16.33 -5.46
N PHE A 266 2.00 -16.57 -4.19
CA PHE A 266 2.98 -16.68 -3.11
C PHE A 266 3.93 -17.84 -3.33
N LYS A 267 3.41 -19.00 -3.73
CA LYS A 267 4.26 -20.18 -4.02
C LYS A 267 5.22 -19.94 -5.18
N LYS A 268 4.72 -19.40 -6.30
CA LYS A 268 5.51 -19.21 -7.52
C LYS A 268 6.52 -18.08 -7.43
N VAL A 269 6.18 -16.99 -6.72
CA VAL A 269 6.99 -15.78 -6.71
C VAL A 269 7.92 -15.72 -5.50
N LEU A 270 7.44 -16.12 -4.32
CA LEU A 270 8.19 -16.06 -3.05
C LEU A 270 8.66 -17.44 -2.57
N ASN A 271 8.17 -18.53 -3.16
CA ASN A 271 8.31 -19.91 -2.66
C ASN A 271 7.76 -20.09 -1.22
N VAL A 272 6.71 -19.35 -0.88
CA VAL A 272 6.00 -19.43 0.40
C VAL A 272 4.69 -20.20 0.21
N ASP A 273 4.41 -21.14 1.11
CA ASP A 273 3.15 -21.88 1.14
C ASP A 273 2.19 -21.21 2.12
N ILE A 274 1.14 -20.56 1.61
CA ILE A 274 0.05 -20.02 2.44
C ILE A 274 -1.07 -21.05 2.57
N GLN A 275 -1.66 -21.10 3.78
CA GLN A 275 -2.73 -22.06 4.08
C GLN A 275 -4.08 -21.53 3.62
N ILE A 276 -4.85 -22.37 2.94
CA ILE A 276 -6.23 -22.12 2.56
C ILE A 276 -7.14 -23.20 3.18
N PRO A 277 -8.43 -22.94 3.45
CA PRO A 277 -9.12 -21.65 3.25
C PRO A 277 -8.72 -20.59 4.29
N PHE A 278 -8.82 -19.31 3.91
CA PHE A 278 -8.61 -18.20 4.84
C PHE A 278 -9.74 -18.15 5.86
N LYS A 279 -9.42 -17.91 7.13
CA LYS A 279 -10.44 -17.75 8.17
C LYS A 279 -11.28 -16.51 7.89
N ARG A 280 -12.59 -16.60 8.14
CA ARG A 280 -13.55 -15.52 8.00
C ARG A 280 -13.87 -14.93 9.37
N ILE A 281 -14.02 -13.61 9.44
CA ILE A 281 -14.51 -12.88 10.61
C ILE A 281 -15.56 -11.87 10.12
N LYS A 282 -16.66 -11.74 10.87
CA LYS A 282 -17.66 -10.70 10.58
C LYS A 282 -17.13 -9.34 10.98
N TRP A 283 -17.57 -8.29 10.30
CA TRP A 283 -17.21 -6.92 10.61
C TRP A 283 -17.48 -6.56 12.08
N ASP A 284 -18.66 -6.91 12.60
CA ASP A 284 -19.01 -6.66 14.00
C ASP A 284 -18.02 -7.31 14.98
N ASP A 285 -17.63 -8.56 14.73
CA ASP A 285 -16.67 -9.29 15.56
C ASP A 285 -15.27 -8.66 15.45
N ALA A 286 -14.86 -8.24 14.25
CA ALA A 286 -13.58 -7.56 14.03
C ALA A 286 -13.53 -6.22 14.79
N MET A 287 -14.59 -5.44 14.73
CA MET A 287 -14.71 -4.17 15.46
C MET A 287 -14.83 -4.37 16.98
N ALA A 288 -15.57 -5.40 17.41
CA ALA A 288 -15.74 -5.69 18.83
C ALA A 288 -14.45 -6.16 19.49
N LEU A 289 -13.68 -7.03 18.80
CA LEU A 289 -12.51 -7.71 19.34
C LEU A 289 -11.19 -6.98 19.06
N TYR A 290 -11.11 -6.18 18.00
CA TYR A 290 -9.84 -5.58 17.57
C TYR A 290 -9.94 -4.08 17.26
N GLY A 291 -11.15 -3.53 17.19
CA GLY A 291 -11.40 -2.11 16.90
C GLY A 291 -11.07 -1.70 15.47
N SER A 292 -10.97 -2.66 14.55
CA SER A 292 -10.60 -2.43 13.16
C SER A 292 -11.30 -3.45 12.25
N ASP A 293 -11.73 -3.00 11.08
CA ASP A 293 -12.24 -3.81 9.97
C ASP A 293 -11.13 -4.59 9.23
N LYS A 294 -9.87 -4.33 9.58
CA LYS A 294 -8.66 -4.98 9.03
C LYS A 294 -7.68 -5.35 10.14
N PRO A 295 -8.07 -6.26 11.06
CA PRO A 295 -7.23 -6.57 12.20
C PRO A 295 -5.95 -7.33 11.79
N ASP A 296 -4.81 -6.96 12.39
CA ASP A 296 -3.60 -7.78 12.34
C ASP A 296 -3.73 -8.94 13.34
N LEU A 297 -3.79 -10.16 12.83
CA LEU A 297 -4.02 -11.38 13.61
C LEU A 297 -2.78 -12.30 13.65
N ARG A 298 -1.57 -11.73 13.46
CA ARG A 298 -0.30 -12.43 13.66
C ARG A 298 0.05 -12.65 15.13
N PHE A 299 -0.71 -12.05 16.04
CA PHE A 299 -0.51 -12.16 17.49
C PHE A 299 -1.85 -12.21 18.22
N ASP A 300 -1.87 -12.88 19.35
CA ASP A 300 -3.07 -13.06 20.17
C ASP A 300 -3.18 -11.95 21.23
N MET A 301 -3.95 -10.92 20.91
CA MET A 301 -4.33 -9.84 21.81
C MET A 301 -5.65 -9.24 21.31
N HIS A 302 -6.72 -9.40 22.05
CA HIS A 302 -8.04 -8.90 21.69
C HIS A 302 -8.62 -8.01 22.79
N PHE A 303 -9.73 -7.34 22.50
CA PHE A 303 -10.42 -6.48 23.43
C PHE A 303 -11.30 -7.30 24.36
N TYR A 304 -11.33 -6.90 25.62
CA TYR A 304 -12.29 -7.35 26.64
C TYR A 304 -13.24 -6.20 26.95
N ASP A 305 -14.54 -6.42 26.84
CA ASP A 305 -15.54 -5.41 27.26
C ASP A 305 -15.82 -5.58 28.74
N VAL A 306 -15.49 -4.56 29.52
CA VAL A 306 -15.73 -4.49 30.96
C VAL A 306 -16.79 -3.47 31.35
N SER A 307 -17.56 -2.98 30.38
CA SER A 307 -18.58 -1.93 30.56
C SER A 307 -19.63 -2.36 31.58
N ASP A 308 -20.21 -3.55 31.45
CA ASP A 308 -21.27 -4.02 32.35
C ASP A 308 -20.78 -4.20 33.79
N LEU A 309 -19.54 -4.66 33.95
CA LEU A 309 -18.90 -4.81 35.28
C LEU A 309 -18.73 -3.46 35.99
N LEU A 310 -18.69 -2.36 35.24
CA LEU A 310 -18.38 -1.02 35.74
C LEU A 310 -19.57 -0.05 35.75
N ARG A 311 -20.80 -0.49 35.41
CA ARG A 311 -21.98 0.38 35.42
C ARG A 311 -22.24 1.03 36.76
N ASP A 312 -22.05 0.29 37.86
CA ASP A 312 -22.31 0.80 39.23
C ASP A 312 -21.02 1.24 39.94
N THR A 313 -19.99 1.62 39.18
CA THR A 313 -18.69 2.00 39.74
C THR A 313 -18.75 3.35 40.48
N GLY A 314 -17.99 3.46 41.56
CA GLY A 314 -17.70 4.74 42.22
C GLY A 314 -16.72 5.63 41.45
N PHE A 315 -16.06 5.14 40.41
CA PHE A 315 -15.12 5.90 39.61
C PHE A 315 -15.85 6.75 38.57
N LYS A 316 -15.99 8.07 38.90
CA LYS A 316 -16.79 9.03 38.14
C LYS A 316 -16.46 9.07 36.65
N VAL A 317 -15.21 8.85 36.27
CA VAL A 317 -14.78 8.90 34.84
C VAL A 317 -15.47 7.78 34.05
N PHE A 318 -15.38 6.53 34.52
CA PHE A 318 -16.01 5.40 33.83
C PHE A 318 -17.53 5.50 33.86
N ARG A 319 -18.08 5.84 35.04
CA ARG A 319 -19.54 6.03 35.18
C ARG A 319 -20.08 7.06 34.21
N SER A 320 -19.46 8.25 34.13
CA SER A 320 -19.92 9.32 33.23
C SER A 320 -19.87 8.90 31.75
N VAL A 321 -18.84 8.10 31.35
CA VAL A 321 -18.76 7.56 29.98
C VAL A 321 -19.91 6.61 29.72
N LEU A 322 -20.15 5.66 30.62
CA LEU A 322 -21.21 4.65 30.46
C LEU A 322 -22.62 5.26 30.50
N ASP A 323 -22.86 6.23 31.37
CA ASP A 323 -24.14 6.96 31.47
C ASP A 323 -24.44 7.76 30.19
N ASN A 324 -23.43 8.14 29.41
CA ASN A 324 -23.56 8.87 28.14
C ASN A 324 -23.46 7.94 26.90
N GLY A 325 -23.67 6.63 27.05
CA GLY A 325 -23.68 5.67 25.94
C GLY A 325 -22.30 5.30 25.39
N GLY A 326 -21.22 5.58 26.14
CA GLY A 326 -19.88 5.11 25.84
C GLY A 326 -19.65 3.68 26.30
N CYS A 327 -18.42 3.19 26.13
CA CYS A 327 -18.00 1.86 26.57
C CYS A 327 -16.64 1.91 27.29
N VAL A 328 -16.34 0.83 28.03
CA VAL A 328 -15.06 0.63 28.69
C VAL A 328 -14.49 -0.71 28.21
N LYS A 329 -13.42 -0.65 27.44
CA LYS A 329 -12.75 -1.86 26.93
C LYS A 329 -11.29 -1.90 27.35
N ALA A 330 -10.75 -3.10 27.39
CA ALA A 330 -9.39 -3.38 27.84
C ALA A 330 -8.65 -4.31 26.87
N ILE A 331 -7.32 -4.28 26.92
CA ILE A 331 -6.44 -5.29 26.39
C ILE A 331 -5.52 -5.82 27.51
N THR A 332 -5.10 -7.08 27.40
CA THR A 332 -4.13 -7.70 28.28
C THR A 332 -2.80 -7.86 27.57
N VAL A 333 -1.76 -7.27 28.14
CA VAL A 333 -0.38 -7.41 27.67
C VAL A 333 0.32 -8.42 28.59
N LYS A 334 0.60 -9.59 28.06
CA LYS A 334 1.19 -10.69 28.79
C LYS A 334 2.62 -10.36 29.25
N GLY A 335 2.92 -10.59 30.53
CA GLY A 335 4.26 -10.47 31.09
C GLY A 335 4.80 -9.05 31.28
N ASP A 336 3.98 -7.98 31.17
CA ASP A 336 4.43 -6.57 31.19
C ASP A 336 3.95 -5.78 32.42
N ALA A 337 3.58 -6.45 33.53
CA ALA A 337 3.20 -5.77 34.77
C ALA A 337 4.29 -4.84 35.33
N GLY A 338 5.56 -5.15 35.00
CA GLY A 338 6.74 -4.40 35.43
C GLY A 338 7.01 -3.11 34.66
N ILE A 339 6.23 -2.78 33.64
CA ILE A 339 6.43 -1.60 32.78
C ILE A 339 6.73 -0.32 33.61
N PRO A 340 7.79 0.45 33.26
CA PRO A 340 8.15 1.68 33.95
C PRO A 340 7.06 2.75 33.85
N ARG A 341 6.90 3.54 34.93
CA ARG A 341 5.93 4.63 34.96
C ARG A 341 6.04 5.60 33.79
N ARG A 342 7.27 5.94 33.39
CA ARG A 342 7.53 6.84 32.27
C ARG A 342 6.96 6.30 30.95
N GLU A 343 7.02 4.99 30.73
CA GLU A 343 6.47 4.37 29.53
C GLU A 343 4.94 4.37 29.55
N LEU A 344 4.34 4.10 30.72
CA LEU A 344 2.89 4.24 30.89
C LEU A 344 2.40 5.66 30.60
N ASP A 345 3.13 6.68 31.07
CA ASP A 345 2.80 8.08 30.78
C ASP A 345 2.94 8.37 29.28
N GLY A 346 3.93 7.78 28.58
CA GLY A 346 4.04 7.83 27.12
C GLY A 346 2.89 7.15 26.40
N LEU A 347 2.36 6.03 26.92
CA LEU A 347 1.18 5.38 26.35
C LEU A 347 -0.09 6.23 26.51
N VAL A 348 -0.21 6.99 27.60
CA VAL A 348 -1.32 7.94 27.79
C VAL A 348 -1.29 9.04 26.71
N GLU A 349 -0.11 9.57 26.42
CA GLU A 349 0.07 10.56 25.34
C GLU A 349 -0.23 9.93 23.97
N TYR A 350 0.26 8.70 23.73
CA TYR A 350 0.03 7.96 22.49
C TYR A 350 -1.46 7.77 22.18
N VAL A 351 -2.26 7.28 23.13
CA VAL A 351 -3.71 7.09 22.91
C VAL A 351 -4.45 8.42 22.76
N GLY A 352 -3.88 9.49 23.32
CA GLY A 352 -4.39 10.86 23.17
C GLY A 352 -4.38 11.34 21.71
N HIS A 353 -3.42 10.93 20.90
CA HIS A 353 -3.37 11.24 19.47
C HIS A 353 -4.56 10.65 18.71
N TYR A 354 -5.17 9.58 19.23
CA TYR A 354 -6.35 8.92 18.68
C TYR A 354 -7.67 9.33 19.35
N GLY A 355 -7.63 10.42 20.13
CA GLY A 355 -8.81 11.05 20.72
C GLY A 355 -9.22 10.52 22.10
N ALA A 356 -8.53 9.53 22.66
CA ALA A 356 -8.82 9.05 24.00
C ALA A 356 -8.40 10.08 25.07
N LYS A 357 -9.28 10.31 26.06
CA LYS A 357 -9.05 11.32 27.13
C LYS A 357 -8.12 10.81 28.23
N GLY A 358 -7.78 9.53 28.24
CA GLY A 358 -6.90 8.90 29.23
C GLY A 358 -6.78 7.40 29.04
N LEU A 359 -5.82 6.83 29.76
CA LEU A 359 -5.53 5.39 29.81
C LEU A 359 -5.45 4.99 31.27
N ALA A 360 -6.31 4.06 31.71
CA ALA A 360 -6.18 3.42 32.99
C ALA A 360 -5.41 2.09 32.82
N TRP A 361 -4.73 1.65 33.85
CA TRP A 361 -3.94 0.43 33.79
C TRP A 361 -3.91 -0.33 35.13
N ILE A 362 -3.77 -1.66 35.05
CA ILE A 362 -3.67 -2.57 36.19
C ILE A 362 -2.50 -3.52 35.93
N GLY A 363 -1.47 -3.48 36.76
CA GLY A 363 -0.40 -4.46 36.78
C GLY A 363 -0.70 -5.57 37.81
N PHE A 364 -0.66 -6.82 37.41
CA PHE A 364 -0.80 -8.00 38.21
C PHE A 364 0.61 -8.54 38.51
N ASN A 365 1.25 -8.09 39.61
CA ASN A 365 2.63 -8.46 39.89
C ASN A 365 2.78 -9.97 40.12
N GLU A 366 4.00 -10.50 39.93
CA GLU A 366 4.34 -11.91 40.14
C GLU A 366 4.06 -12.42 41.59
N ASP A 367 4.21 -11.54 42.59
CA ASP A 367 3.90 -11.82 43.99
C ASP A 367 2.39 -11.82 44.31
N GLY A 368 1.54 -11.52 43.30
CA GLY A 368 0.08 -11.41 43.44
C GLY A 368 -0.41 -10.05 43.93
N SER A 369 0.49 -9.10 44.19
CA SER A 369 0.11 -7.70 44.51
C SER A 369 -0.38 -6.97 43.29
N LEU A 370 -1.20 -5.93 43.49
CA LEU A 370 -1.78 -5.12 42.42
C LEU A 370 -1.07 -3.76 42.38
N LYS A 371 -0.63 -3.38 41.17
CA LYS A 371 -0.12 -2.04 40.90
C LYS A 371 -1.16 -1.30 40.04
N CYS A 372 -1.95 -0.41 40.67
CA CYS A 372 -3.08 0.21 39.98
C CYS A 372 -3.41 1.58 40.60
N GLN A 373 -3.66 2.60 39.74
CA GLN A 373 -4.01 3.96 40.19
C GLN A 373 -5.47 4.10 40.63
N ILE A 374 -6.35 3.26 40.10
CA ILE A 374 -7.79 3.36 40.31
C ILE A 374 -8.30 2.45 41.45
N THR A 375 -7.42 1.71 42.13
CA THR A 375 -7.76 0.82 43.27
C THR A 375 -8.55 1.55 44.37
N LYS A 376 -8.17 2.77 44.68
CA LYS A 376 -8.85 3.60 45.68
C LYS A 376 -10.32 3.96 45.35
N PHE A 377 -10.71 3.82 44.07
CA PHE A 377 -12.07 4.11 43.61
C PHE A 377 -12.90 2.87 43.37
N LEU A 378 -12.25 1.74 42.94
CA LEU A 378 -12.92 0.49 42.58
C LEU A 378 -12.87 -0.56 43.67
N GLY A 379 -11.82 -0.54 44.54
CA GLY A 379 -11.53 -1.61 45.48
C GLY A 379 -10.79 -2.78 44.79
N GLU A 380 -10.06 -3.57 45.59
CA GLU A 380 -9.26 -4.70 45.07
C GLU A 380 -10.13 -5.80 44.44
N ASP A 381 -11.27 -6.11 45.06
CA ASP A 381 -12.17 -7.16 44.57
C ASP A 381 -12.63 -6.87 43.14
N LYS A 382 -13.05 -5.63 42.87
CA LYS A 382 -13.48 -5.22 41.53
C LYS A 382 -12.34 -5.25 40.51
N ILE A 383 -11.12 -4.87 40.92
CA ILE A 383 -9.93 -4.98 40.07
C ILE A 383 -9.61 -6.42 39.73
N ARG A 384 -9.74 -7.34 40.69
CA ARG A 384 -9.57 -8.77 40.43
C ARG A 384 -10.65 -9.36 39.53
N GLU A 385 -11.90 -8.84 39.62
CA GLU A 385 -12.97 -9.21 38.68
C GLU A 385 -12.64 -8.74 37.26
N ILE A 386 -12.15 -7.49 37.10
CA ILE A 386 -11.67 -7.00 35.79
C ILE A 386 -10.55 -7.92 35.26
N GLY A 387 -9.57 -8.26 36.10
CA GLY A 387 -8.49 -9.18 35.73
C GLY A 387 -9.00 -10.54 35.24
N LYS A 388 -10.03 -11.10 35.88
CA LYS A 388 -10.66 -12.35 35.43
C LYS A 388 -11.34 -12.23 34.06
N VAL A 389 -12.09 -11.14 33.84
CA VAL A 389 -12.74 -10.86 32.54
C VAL A 389 -11.69 -10.67 31.45
N CYS A 390 -10.58 -9.99 31.79
CA CYS A 390 -9.46 -9.72 30.88
C CYS A 390 -8.47 -10.89 30.77
N GLU A 391 -8.75 -12.05 31.37
CA GLU A 391 -7.87 -13.24 31.39
C GLU A 391 -6.43 -12.91 31.80
N ALA A 392 -6.30 -11.94 32.72
CA ALA A 392 -5.01 -11.52 33.21
C ALA A 392 -4.47 -12.47 34.27
N GLU A 393 -3.23 -12.86 34.14
CA GLU A 393 -2.46 -13.70 35.05
C GLU A 393 -1.41 -12.87 35.82
N LYS A 394 -0.69 -13.51 36.70
CA LYS A 394 0.47 -12.89 37.36
C LYS A 394 1.53 -12.53 36.32
N GLY A 395 2.09 -11.35 36.45
CA GLY A 395 3.03 -10.78 35.49
C GLY A 395 2.36 -9.93 34.41
N ASP A 396 1.03 -9.95 34.24
CA ASP A 396 0.32 -9.28 33.14
C ASP A 396 -0.04 -7.82 33.45
N LEU A 397 -0.13 -7.03 32.38
CA LEU A 397 -0.60 -5.66 32.39
C LEU A 397 -1.93 -5.56 31.66
N VAL A 398 -2.96 -4.99 32.30
CA VAL A 398 -4.25 -4.66 31.68
C VAL A 398 -4.30 -3.16 31.41
N LEU A 399 -4.55 -2.78 30.16
CA LEU A 399 -4.69 -1.40 29.68
C LEU A 399 -6.16 -1.13 29.33
N ILE A 400 -6.74 -0.05 29.85
CA ILE A 400 -8.19 0.22 29.80
C ILE A 400 -8.46 1.60 29.23
N ILE A 401 -9.33 1.69 28.23
CA ILE A 401 -9.83 2.95 27.68
C ILE A 401 -11.34 3.03 27.87
N ALA A 402 -11.82 4.22 28.27
CA ALA A 402 -13.23 4.54 28.44
C ALA A 402 -13.57 5.81 27.65
N ASP A 403 -14.38 5.69 26.62
CA ASP A 403 -14.84 6.83 25.79
C ASP A 403 -16.01 6.36 24.89
N LYS A 404 -16.37 7.16 23.88
CA LYS A 404 -17.31 6.78 22.83
C LYS A 404 -16.80 5.54 22.07
N PRO A 405 -17.67 4.63 21.62
CA PRO A 405 -17.26 3.38 20.97
C PRO A 405 -16.24 3.56 19.82
N LYS A 406 -16.43 4.56 18.95
CA LYS A 406 -15.49 4.87 17.83
C LYS A 406 -14.10 5.28 18.32
N VAL A 407 -14.03 6.07 19.40
CA VAL A 407 -12.75 6.48 20.02
C VAL A 407 -12.04 5.29 20.67
N VAL A 408 -12.80 4.47 21.42
CA VAL A 408 -12.24 3.26 22.07
C VAL A 408 -11.72 2.28 21.02
N ALA A 409 -12.48 2.02 19.95
CA ALA A 409 -12.06 1.15 18.86
C ALA A 409 -10.73 1.61 18.25
N GLN A 410 -10.64 2.88 17.87
CA GLN A 410 -9.45 3.43 17.26
C GLN A 410 -8.25 3.47 18.22
N ALA A 411 -8.42 4.06 19.41
CA ALA A 411 -7.30 4.27 20.34
C ALA A 411 -6.78 2.95 20.94
N LEU A 412 -7.68 2.01 21.29
CA LEU A 412 -7.28 0.72 21.84
C LEU A 412 -6.74 -0.20 20.72
N GLY A 413 -7.25 -0.11 19.49
CA GLY A 413 -6.74 -0.82 18.32
C GLY A 413 -5.30 -0.44 18.00
N GLU A 414 -5.01 0.85 17.97
CA GLU A 414 -3.64 1.35 17.77
C GLU A 414 -2.72 1.00 18.95
N LEU A 415 -3.23 1.11 20.18
CA LEU A 415 -2.48 0.70 21.38
C LEU A 415 -2.11 -0.79 21.35
N ARG A 416 -3.03 -1.63 20.88
CA ARG A 416 -2.80 -3.07 20.67
C ARG A 416 -1.62 -3.31 19.72
N LEU A 417 -1.58 -2.62 18.58
CA LEU A 417 -0.49 -2.72 17.61
C LEU A 417 0.84 -2.20 18.18
N GLU A 418 0.80 -1.10 18.92
CA GLU A 418 1.97 -0.52 19.55
C GLU A 418 2.57 -1.46 20.60
N MET A 419 1.73 -2.06 21.45
CA MET A 419 2.20 -3.04 22.43
C MET A 419 2.76 -4.30 21.78
N ALA A 420 2.12 -4.78 20.71
CA ALA A 420 2.63 -5.93 19.97
C ALA A 420 4.02 -5.67 19.36
N ARG A 421 4.25 -4.45 18.83
CA ARG A 421 5.58 -4.04 18.32
C ARG A 421 6.61 -3.98 19.43
N ARG A 422 6.30 -3.34 20.58
CA ARG A 422 7.21 -3.24 21.73
C ARG A 422 7.60 -4.59 22.29
N MET A 423 6.64 -5.50 22.35
CA MET A 423 6.83 -6.86 22.87
C MET A 423 7.45 -7.82 21.85
N GLY A 424 7.64 -7.40 20.59
CA GLY A 424 8.17 -8.26 19.52
C GLY A 424 7.26 -9.43 19.17
N LEU A 425 5.94 -9.29 19.31
CA LEU A 425 4.96 -10.35 19.08
C LEU A 425 4.67 -10.59 17.59
N ILE A 426 5.04 -9.63 16.74
CA ILE A 426 4.75 -9.68 15.31
C ILE A 426 5.92 -10.34 14.59
N ASP A 427 5.72 -11.55 14.03
CA ASP A 427 6.70 -12.13 13.10
C ASP A 427 6.61 -11.38 11.76
N PRO A 428 7.67 -10.68 11.34
CA PRO A 428 7.68 -9.96 10.07
C PRO A 428 7.59 -10.88 8.85
N ASN A 429 7.94 -12.18 8.99
CA ASN A 429 7.94 -13.14 7.89
C ASN A 429 6.59 -13.87 7.75
N GLU A 430 5.68 -13.71 8.69
CA GLU A 430 4.36 -14.33 8.64
C GLU A 430 3.41 -13.59 7.68
N PHE A 431 2.67 -14.35 6.88
CA PHE A 431 1.59 -13.86 6.04
C PHE A 431 0.25 -14.39 6.57
N CYS A 432 -0.46 -13.55 7.28
CA CYS A 432 -1.72 -13.87 7.94
C CYS A 432 -2.90 -13.30 7.17
N PHE A 433 -3.53 -14.13 6.33
CA PHE A 433 -4.73 -13.76 5.58
C PHE A 433 -6.01 -13.96 6.37
N ARG A 434 -6.98 -13.06 6.16
CA ARG A 434 -8.36 -13.16 6.67
C ARG A 434 -9.35 -12.58 5.68
N TRP A 435 -10.57 -13.09 5.70
CA TRP A 435 -11.70 -12.41 5.11
C TRP A 435 -12.49 -11.71 6.19
N VAL A 436 -12.78 -10.44 5.97
CA VAL A 436 -13.79 -9.71 6.75
C VAL A 436 -15.05 -9.63 5.90
N THR A 437 -16.20 -9.99 6.49
CA THR A 437 -17.50 -10.10 5.79
C THR A 437 -18.60 -9.40 6.56
N ASP A 438 -19.76 -9.31 5.98
CA ASP A 438 -20.95 -8.75 6.63
C ASP A 438 -20.73 -7.30 7.11
N PHE A 439 -20.25 -6.44 6.23
CA PHE A 439 -20.08 -5.02 6.51
C PHE A 439 -21.43 -4.32 6.68
N PRO A 440 -21.54 -3.26 7.51
CA PRO A 440 -22.66 -2.34 7.43
C PRO A 440 -22.81 -1.84 5.99
N MET A 441 -24.03 -1.70 5.50
CA MET A 441 -24.26 -1.19 4.14
C MET A 441 -24.11 0.33 4.06
N PHE A 442 -24.45 1.00 5.17
CA PHE A 442 -24.49 2.45 5.25
C PHE A 442 -23.81 2.97 6.53
N GLU A 443 -23.16 4.13 6.42
CA GLU A 443 -22.67 4.94 7.54
C GLU A 443 -23.48 6.24 7.59
N TYR A 444 -23.79 6.74 8.80
CA TYR A 444 -24.40 8.06 8.95
C TYR A 444 -23.33 9.15 8.89
N SER A 445 -23.41 10.01 7.89
CA SER A 445 -22.53 11.18 7.75
C SER A 445 -23.05 12.35 8.56
N GLU A 446 -22.31 12.75 9.59
CA GLU A 446 -22.62 13.94 10.39
C GLU A 446 -22.49 15.23 9.57
N GLU A 447 -21.64 15.25 8.55
CA GLU A 447 -21.43 16.40 7.66
C GLU A 447 -22.61 16.57 6.70
N GLU A 448 -23.03 15.47 6.05
CA GLU A 448 -24.14 15.49 5.09
C GLU A 448 -25.51 15.30 5.75
N LYS A 449 -25.55 14.92 7.04
CA LYS A 449 -26.77 14.65 7.85
C LYS A 449 -27.68 13.62 7.18
N ARG A 450 -27.10 12.62 6.56
CA ARG A 450 -27.79 11.50 5.90
C ARG A 450 -26.96 10.24 5.95
N TYR A 451 -27.57 9.12 5.61
CA TYR A 451 -26.83 7.88 5.34
C TYR A 451 -26.08 7.99 4.01
N VAL A 452 -24.87 7.48 3.99
CA VAL A 452 -24.04 7.30 2.80
C VAL A 452 -23.67 5.81 2.66
N ALA A 453 -23.38 5.35 1.46
CA ALA A 453 -22.93 3.98 1.27
C ALA A 453 -21.51 3.79 1.85
N GLU A 454 -21.30 2.73 2.64
CA GLU A 454 -19.99 2.40 3.20
C GLU A 454 -18.97 2.08 2.10
N HIS A 455 -19.38 1.32 1.07
CA HIS A 455 -18.55 0.98 -0.08
C HIS A 455 -18.97 1.81 -1.31
N HIS A 456 -19.95 1.30 -2.05
CA HIS A 456 -20.55 2.00 -3.20
C HIS A 456 -22.03 1.63 -3.33
N PRO A 457 -22.85 2.46 -3.99
CA PRO A 457 -24.31 2.29 -4.00
C PRO A 457 -24.81 1.08 -4.81
N PHE A 458 -23.94 0.36 -5.49
CA PHE A 458 -24.28 -0.84 -6.27
C PHE A 458 -24.04 -2.14 -5.50
N THR A 459 -23.60 -2.07 -4.25
CA THR A 459 -23.42 -3.22 -3.36
C THR A 459 -24.77 -3.79 -2.95
N ALA A 460 -24.94 -5.12 -3.03
CA ALA A 460 -26.19 -5.77 -2.63
C ALA A 460 -26.31 -5.87 -1.10
N PRO A 461 -27.49 -5.56 -0.53
CA PRO A 461 -27.79 -5.85 0.86
C PRO A 461 -27.96 -7.35 1.09
N ARG A 462 -27.88 -7.83 2.35
CA ARG A 462 -28.34 -9.16 2.71
C ARG A 462 -29.84 -9.28 2.45
N ASP A 463 -30.29 -10.46 2.01
CA ASP A 463 -31.69 -10.65 1.59
C ASP A 463 -32.66 -10.41 2.74
N GLU A 464 -32.29 -10.84 3.95
CA GLU A 464 -33.07 -10.64 5.18
C GLU A 464 -33.18 -9.19 5.62
N ASP A 465 -32.23 -8.33 5.22
CA ASP A 465 -32.15 -6.93 5.64
C ASP A 465 -32.86 -5.96 4.68
N VAL A 466 -33.25 -6.41 3.49
CA VAL A 466 -33.93 -5.57 2.47
C VAL A 466 -35.14 -4.83 3.04
N GLN A 467 -35.87 -5.44 3.99
CA GLN A 467 -37.02 -4.84 4.66
C GLN A 467 -36.68 -3.58 5.48
N TYR A 468 -35.43 -3.40 5.87
CA TYR A 468 -34.96 -2.27 6.69
C TYR A 468 -34.45 -1.09 5.87
N LEU A 469 -34.24 -1.24 4.56
CA LEU A 469 -33.63 -0.21 3.70
C LEU A 469 -34.23 1.18 3.87
N LEU A 470 -35.57 1.26 3.91
CA LEU A 470 -36.31 2.53 4.02
C LEU A 470 -36.81 2.83 5.43
N THR A 471 -36.74 1.89 6.37
CA THR A 471 -37.27 2.03 7.72
C THR A 471 -36.19 2.25 8.77
N ASP A 472 -35.06 1.55 8.64
CA ASP A 472 -33.92 1.65 9.54
C ASP A 472 -32.62 1.23 8.82
N PRO A 473 -32.03 2.12 7.99
CA PRO A 473 -30.83 1.80 7.23
C PRO A 473 -29.64 1.34 8.07
N SER A 474 -29.60 1.72 9.37
CA SER A 474 -28.52 1.31 10.28
C SER A 474 -28.44 -0.19 10.56
N LYS A 475 -29.51 -0.93 10.25
CA LYS A 475 -29.61 -2.40 10.44
C LYS A 475 -29.28 -3.20 9.20
N VAL A 476 -28.96 -2.52 8.09
CA VAL A 476 -28.73 -3.19 6.81
C VAL A 476 -27.25 -3.55 6.67
N TYR A 477 -26.98 -4.83 6.49
CA TYR A 477 -25.65 -5.33 6.17
C TYR A 477 -25.52 -5.62 4.68
N ALA A 478 -24.32 -5.42 4.16
CA ALA A 478 -23.96 -5.65 2.77
C ALA A 478 -23.41 -7.05 2.54
N LYS A 479 -23.62 -7.59 1.35
CA LYS A 479 -22.90 -8.77 0.84
C LYS A 479 -21.52 -8.35 0.34
N ALA A 480 -20.74 -7.68 1.21
CA ALA A 480 -19.39 -7.21 0.96
C ALA A 480 -18.36 -8.07 1.70
N TYR A 481 -17.15 -8.08 1.19
CA TYR A 481 -16.04 -8.86 1.72
C TYR A 481 -14.69 -8.20 1.38
N ASP A 482 -13.81 -8.12 2.38
CA ASP A 482 -12.45 -7.63 2.23
C ASP A 482 -11.44 -8.71 2.54
N MET A 483 -10.41 -8.81 1.69
CA MET A 483 -9.22 -9.60 1.95
C MET A 483 -8.23 -8.78 2.75
N VAL A 484 -7.95 -9.20 3.96
CA VAL A 484 -6.98 -8.58 4.86
C VAL A 484 -5.72 -9.42 4.92
N LEU A 485 -4.57 -8.78 4.76
CA LEU A 485 -3.24 -9.37 4.93
C LEU A 485 -2.45 -8.55 5.95
N ASN A 486 -2.06 -9.17 7.06
CA ASN A 486 -1.20 -8.55 8.08
C ASN A 486 -1.71 -7.18 8.59
N GLY A 487 -3.01 -7.06 8.83
CA GLY A 487 -3.61 -5.82 9.31
C GLY A 487 -3.85 -4.75 8.24
N VAL A 488 -3.73 -5.11 6.96
CA VAL A 488 -3.92 -4.19 5.83
C VAL A 488 -4.93 -4.80 4.87
N GLU A 489 -5.88 -4.01 4.41
CA GLU A 489 -6.80 -4.38 3.33
C GLU A 489 -6.02 -4.54 2.03
N ALA A 490 -5.89 -5.77 1.55
CA ALA A 490 -5.24 -6.10 0.28
C ALA A 490 -6.18 -5.92 -0.90
N GLY A 491 -7.48 -6.04 -0.67
CA GLY A 491 -8.52 -5.81 -1.65
C GLY A 491 -9.91 -6.05 -1.09
N GLY A 492 -10.91 -5.49 -1.76
CA GLY A 492 -12.30 -5.59 -1.35
C GLY A 492 -13.25 -5.78 -2.52
N GLY A 493 -14.42 -6.32 -2.21
CA GLY A 493 -15.45 -6.60 -3.20
C GLY A 493 -16.82 -6.83 -2.60
N SER A 494 -17.79 -7.07 -3.48
CA SER A 494 -19.16 -7.37 -3.07
C SER A 494 -19.95 -8.09 -4.15
N LEU A 495 -21.07 -8.68 -3.77
CA LEU A 495 -22.14 -8.98 -4.70
C LEU A 495 -22.82 -7.67 -5.10
N ARG A 496 -23.28 -7.58 -6.37
CA ARG A 496 -23.88 -6.37 -6.90
C ARG A 496 -25.38 -6.46 -6.96
N ILE A 497 -26.03 -5.31 -6.85
CA ILE A 497 -27.44 -5.19 -7.21
C ILE A 497 -27.55 -5.29 -8.73
N TYR A 498 -28.46 -6.14 -9.20
CA TYR A 498 -28.77 -6.29 -10.63
C TYR A 498 -30.26 -6.09 -10.92
N GLN A 499 -31.07 -5.92 -9.86
CA GLN A 499 -32.51 -5.67 -9.93
C GLN A 499 -32.78 -4.18 -9.80
N GLN A 500 -33.50 -3.60 -10.75
CA GLN A 500 -33.73 -2.15 -10.80
C GLN A 500 -34.50 -1.65 -9.57
N ASP A 501 -35.57 -2.33 -9.18
CA ASP A 501 -36.40 -1.95 -8.03
C ASP A 501 -35.64 -1.94 -6.70
N LEU A 502 -34.68 -2.85 -6.53
CA LEU A 502 -33.80 -2.88 -5.37
C LEU A 502 -32.80 -1.72 -5.42
N GLN A 503 -32.25 -1.41 -6.60
CA GLN A 503 -31.32 -0.31 -6.76
C GLN A 503 -31.98 1.05 -6.48
N GLU A 504 -33.22 1.25 -6.90
CA GLU A 504 -34.00 2.45 -6.61
C GLU A 504 -34.20 2.65 -5.11
N LYS A 505 -34.55 1.57 -4.36
CA LYS A 505 -34.68 1.63 -2.89
C LYS A 505 -33.35 1.99 -2.20
N VAL A 506 -32.24 1.48 -2.70
CA VAL A 506 -30.91 1.82 -2.14
C VAL A 506 -30.56 3.28 -2.38
N PHE A 507 -30.85 3.83 -3.54
CA PHE A 507 -30.67 5.25 -3.81
C PHE A 507 -31.56 6.13 -2.91
N GLU A 508 -32.82 5.74 -2.71
CA GLU A 508 -33.71 6.42 -1.79
C GLU A 508 -33.18 6.40 -0.35
N ALA A 509 -32.68 5.25 0.13
CA ALA A 509 -32.11 5.10 1.47
C ALA A 509 -30.93 6.04 1.74
N ILE A 510 -30.12 6.33 0.71
CA ILE A 510 -28.97 7.26 0.81
C ILE A 510 -29.30 8.69 0.33
N GLY A 511 -30.59 8.98 0.09
CA GLY A 511 -31.08 10.31 -0.26
C GLY A 511 -30.66 10.81 -1.65
N ILE A 512 -30.41 9.91 -2.60
CA ILE A 512 -30.19 10.25 -4.01
C ILE A 512 -31.55 10.27 -4.73
N SER A 513 -31.94 11.41 -5.30
CA SER A 513 -33.17 11.54 -6.05
C SER A 513 -33.11 10.76 -7.38
N GLN A 514 -34.29 10.43 -7.93
CA GLN A 514 -34.38 9.75 -9.21
C GLN A 514 -33.68 10.54 -10.33
N GLU A 515 -33.86 11.88 -10.36
CA GLU A 515 -33.20 12.74 -11.34
C GLU A 515 -31.67 12.72 -11.18
N GLU A 516 -31.17 12.73 -9.95
CA GLU A 516 -29.75 12.66 -9.66
C GLU A 516 -29.17 11.30 -10.05
N ALA A 517 -29.87 10.20 -9.73
CA ALA A 517 -29.48 8.85 -10.10
C ALA A 517 -29.42 8.69 -11.63
N GLU A 518 -30.43 9.20 -12.35
CA GLU A 518 -30.45 9.17 -13.81
C GLU A 518 -29.36 10.05 -14.43
N GLN A 519 -29.11 11.22 -13.85
CA GLN A 519 -28.03 12.10 -14.32
C GLN A 519 -26.65 11.46 -14.13
N LYS A 520 -26.38 10.82 -12.99
CA LYS A 520 -25.08 10.22 -12.67
C LYS A 520 -24.91 8.83 -13.30
N PHE A 521 -25.89 7.96 -13.14
CA PHE A 521 -25.79 6.52 -13.41
C PHE A 521 -26.80 6.03 -14.45
N GLY A 522 -27.54 6.92 -15.13
CA GLY A 522 -28.63 6.56 -16.04
C GLY A 522 -28.25 5.52 -17.09
N PHE A 523 -27.04 5.60 -17.63
CA PHE A 523 -26.54 4.63 -18.61
C PHE A 523 -26.41 3.19 -18.05
N LEU A 524 -26.07 3.03 -16.77
CA LEU A 524 -26.01 1.73 -16.10
C LEU A 524 -27.41 1.24 -15.74
N LEU A 525 -28.26 2.13 -15.20
CA LEU A 525 -29.65 1.82 -14.88
C LEU A 525 -30.44 1.43 -16.13
N ASP A 526 -30.18 2.08 -17.26
CA ASP A 526 -30.78 1.69 -18.55
C ASP A 526 -30.30 0.32 -19.00
N ALA A 527 -29.00 0.00 -18.81
CA ALA A 527 -28.47 -1.31 -19.16
C ALA A 527 -29.16 -2.44 -18.36
N PHE A 528 -29.46 -2.20 -17.06
CA PHE A 528 -30.14 -3.19 -16.23
C PHE A 528 -31.52 -3.59 -16.76
N LYS A 529 -32.20 -2.70 -17.49
CA LYS A 529 -33.50 -2.97 -18.15
C LYS A 529 -33.42 -4.04 -19.24
N TYR A 530 -32.22 -4.33 -19.74
CA TYR A 530 -31.98 -5.32 -20.80
C TYR A 530 -31.51 -6.68 -20.28
N GLY A 531 -31.66 -6.94 -18.98
CA GLY A 531 -31.37 -8.24 -18.37
C GLY A 531 -29.95 -8.35 -17.81
N ALA A 532 -29.69 -7.59 -16.76
CA ALA A 532 -28.45 -7.73 -16.00
C ALA A 532 -28.41 -9.08 -15.27
N PRO A 533 -27.34 -9.88 -15.41
CA PRO A 533 -27.19 -11.12 -14.64
C PRO A 533 -26.86 -10.80 -13.18
N PRO A 534 -27.09 -11.72 -12.23
CA PRO A 534 -26.44 -11.65 -10.94
C PRO A 534 -24.92 -11.67 -11.15
N HIS A 535 -24.22 -10.72 -10.52
CA HIS A 535 -22.77 -10.58 -10.68
C HIS A 535 -22.11 -10.06 -9.41
N ALA A 536 -20.82 -10.25 -9.33
CA ALA A 536 -20.00 -9.89 -8.19
C ALA A 536 -18.55 -9.66 -8.62
N GLY A 537 -17.77 -8.95 -7.81
CA GLY A 537 -16.39 -8.70 -8.14
C GLY A 537 -15.54 -8.33 -6.94
N ILE A 538 -14.25 -8.24 -7.19
CA ILE A 538 -13.24 -7.82 -6.21
C ILE A 538 -12.15 -7.01 -6.91
N ALA A 539 -11.56 -6.06 -6.19
CA ALA A 539 -10.39 -5.32 -6.65
C ALA A 539 -9.26 -5.45 -5.63
N LEU A 540 -8.09 -5.89 -6.08
CA LEU A 540 -6.87 -5.92 -5.27
C LEU A 540 -6.02 -4.69 -5.53
N GLY A 541 -5.61 -3.99 -4.48
CA GLY A 541 -4.61 -2.92 -4.58
C GLY A 541 -3.22 -3.51 -4.86
N LEU A 542 -2.81 -3.55 -6.14
CA LEU A 542 -1.54 -4.19 -6.54
C LEU A 542 -0.32 -3.55 -5.89
N ASP A 543 -0.29 -2.23 -5.77
CA ASP A 543 0.84 -1.54 -5.14
C ASP A 543 0.98 -1.96 -3.67
N ARG A 544 -0.15 -2.02 -2.96
CA ARG A 544 -0.21 -2.44 -1.55
C ARG A 544 0.13 -3.92 -1.37
N LEU A 545 -0.41 -4.79 -2.22
CA LEU A 545 -0.10 -6.22 -2.17
C LEU A 545 1.39 -6.49 -2.40
N VAL A 546 2.00 -5.85 -3.40
CA VAL A 546 3.44 -6.00 -3.67
C VAL A 546 4.27 -5.46 -2.50
N MET A 547 3.89 -4.34 -1.90
CA MET A 547 4.51 -3.77 -0.70
C MET A 547 4.50 -4.79 0.45
N LEU A 548 3.34 -5.38 0.74
CA LEU A 548 3.17 -6.38 1.80
C LEU A 548 3.96 -7.66 1.53
N MET A 549 3.96 -8.17 0.29
CA MET A 549 4.72 -9.35 -0.11
C MET A 549 6.24 -9.17 0.01
N LEU A 550 6.72 -7.93 -0.07
CA LEU A 550 8.14 -7.59 0.04
C LEU A 550 8.52 -7.01 1.41
N HIS A 551 7.60 -6.99 2.37
CA HIS A 551 7.79 -6.43 3.72
C HIS A 551 8.30 -4.99 3.72
N LEU A 552 7.72 -4.14 2.86
CA LEU A 552 8.07 -2.73 2.71
C LEU A 552 7.07 -1.84 3.45
N ASP A 553 7.52 -0.66 3.87
CA ASP A 553 6.71 0.30 4.62
C ASP A 553 5.96 1.31 3.72
N SER A 554 6.29 1.35 2.42
CA SER A 554 5.71 2.33 1.50
C SER A 554 5.48 1.75 0.09
N ILE A 555 4.30 2.04 -0.48
CA ILE A 555 4.01 1.70 -1.89
C ILE A 555 4.89 2.45 -2.87
N ARG A 556 5.54 3.56 -2.47
CA ARG A 556 6.46 4.31 -3.33
C ARG A 556 7.69 3.50 -3.75
N ASP A 557 8.07 2.50 -2.97
CA ASP A 557 9.19 1.62 -3.30
C ASP A 557 8.86 0.55 -4.35
N VAL A 558 7.57 0.31 -4.61
CA VAL A 558 7.09 -0.65 -5.63
C VAL A 558 6.47 0.02 -6.85
N ILE A 559 6.46 1.35 -6.91
CA ILE A 559 6.03 2.16 -8.04
C ILE A 559 7.26 2.80 -8.70
N ALA A 560 7.38 2.69 -10.02
CA ALA A 560 8.57 3.19 -10.72
C ALA A 560 8.77 4.72 -10.52
N PHE A 561 7.71 5.51 -10.71
CA PHE A 561 7.72 6.97 -10.58
C PHE A 561 6.54 7.44 -9.72
N PRO A 562 6.63 7.27 -8.39
CA PRO A 562 5.58 7.71 -7.48
C PRO A 562 5.65 9.22 -7.24
N LYS A 563 4.59 9.77 -6.67
CA LYS A 563 4.55 11.13 -6.14
C LYS A 563 4.90 11.16 -4.65
N THR A 564 5.37 12.30 -4.17
CA THR A 564 5.58 12.57 -2.74
C THR A 564 4.25 12.59 -1.99
N GLN A 565 4.31 12.66 -0.66
CA GLN A 565 3.13 12.82 0.19
C GLN A 565 2.32 14.11 -0.12
N SER A 566 2.96 15.12 -0.70
CA SER A 566 2.30 16.36 -1.16
C SER A 566 1.79 16.30 -2.61
N ALA A 567 1.66 15.11 -3.19
CA ALA A 567 1.21 14.86 -4.56
C ALA A 567 2.09 15.51 -5.66
N ILE A 568 3.36 15.75 -5.36
CA ILE A 568 4.33 16.34 -6.30
C ILE A 568 5.25 15.24 -6.85
N ASP A 569 5.56 15.31 -8.14
CA ASP A 569 6.63 14.54 -8.75
C ASP A 569 7.92 15.39 -8.80
N PRO A 570 8.93 15.09 -7.96
CA PRO A 570 10.16 15.89 -7.92
C PRO A 570 11.01 15.75 -9.19
N LEU A 571 10.84 14.68 -9.96
CA LEU A 571 11.59 14.42 -11.19
C LEU A 571 11.06 15.29 -12.33
N THR A 572 9.75 15.28 -12.58
CA THR A 572 9.12 16.00 -13.68
C THR A 572 8.62 17.39 -13.27
N GLN A 573 8.59 17.69 -11.98
CA GLN A 573 8.02 18.90 -11.37
C GLN A 573 6.50 19.03 -11.62
N ALA A 574 5.81 17.89 -11.80
CA ALA A 574 4.36 17.89 -11.88
C ALA A 574 3.72 17.93 -10.48
N PRO A 575 2.58 18.66 -10.29
CA PRO A 575 1.89 19.48 -11.27
C PRO A 575 2.60 20.80 -11.56
N SER A 576 2.47 21.31 -12.77
CA SER A 576 3.12 22.54 -13.20
C SER A 576 2.14 23.50 -13.88
N VAL A 577 2.54 24.76 -14.01
CA VAL A 577 1.75 25.75 -14.77
C VAL A 577 1.75 25.40 -16.25
N VAL A 578 0.64 25.69 -16.91
CA VAL A 578 0.48 25.52 -18.35
C VAL A 578 0.39 26.90 -19.03
N ALA A 579 0.71 26.96 -20.33
CA ALA A 579 0.68 28.21 -21.06
C ALA A 579 -0.76 28.76 -21.19
N ASP A 580 -0.91 30.09 -21.11
CA ASP A 580 -2.21 30.78 -21.27
C ASP A 580 -2.92 30.43 -22.55
N LYS A 581 -2.18 30.14 -23.64
CA LYS A 581 -2.73 29.70 -24.92
C LYS A 581 -3.52 28.39 -24.74
N GLN A 582 -2.99 27.42 -23.99
CA GLN A 582 -3.66 26.15 -23.73
C GLN A 582 -4.94 26.35 -22.91
N LEU A 583 -4.91 27.21 -21.87
CA LEU A 583 -6.10 27.54 -21.09
C LEU A 583 -7.19 28.19 -21.93
N LYS A 584 -6.81 29.14 -22.84
CA LYS A 584 -7.75 29.79 -23.79
C LYS A 584 -8.35 28.77 -24.75
N GLU A 585 -7.57 27.84 -25.28
CA GLU A 585 -8.05 26.78 -26.17
C GLU A 585 -9.04 25.83 -25.50
N LEU A 586 -8.91 25.68 -24.17
CA LEU A 586 -9.81 24.89 -23.34
C LEU A 586 -11.00 25.69 -22.79
N HIS A 587 -11.09 26.99 -23.06
CA HIS A 587 -12.10 27.93 -22.55
C HIS A 587 -12.17 27.97 -21.01
N ILE A 588 -11.04 27.83 -20.32
CA ILE A 588 -10.93 27.86 -18.86
C ILE A 588 -9.98 28.95 -18.37
N LYS A 589 -10.12 29.32 -17.09
CA LYS A 589 -9.24 30.28 -16.39
C LYS A 589 -8.93 29.75 -15.00
N THR A 590 -7.73 30.02 -14.50
CA THR A 590 -7.39 29.78 -13.09
C THR A 590 -7.98 30.86 -12.21
N ALA A 591 -8.61 30.47 -11.09
CA ALA A 591 -9.16 31.37 -10.07
C ALA A 591 -8.36 31.24 -8.77
N LEU A 592 -7.09 31.64 -8.81
CA LEU A 592 -6.24 31.64 -7.62
C LEU A 592 -6.69 32.73 -6.66
N LYS A 593 -6.83 32.41 -5.36
CA LYS A 593 -6.92 33.41 -4.30
C LYS A 593 -5.61 34.21 -4.32
N LYS A 594 -5.68 35.55 -4.46
CA LYS A 594 -4.50 36.40 -4.27
C LYS A 594 -4.02 36.17 -2.85
N GLU A 595 -2.80 35.70 -2.67
CA GLU A 595 -2.13 35.77 -1.38
C GLU A 595 -2.14 37.25 -0.98
N LYS A 596 -2.63 37.54 0.25
CA LYS A 596 -2.44 38.86 0.83
C LYS A 596 -0.92 39.06 0.88
N GLU A 597 -0.42 40.03 0.11
CA GLU A 597 0.97 40.49 0.23
C GLU A 597 1.23 40.71 1.71
N LYS A 598 2.11 39.90 2.31
CA LYS A 598 2.64 40.19 3.63
C LYS A 598 3.41 41.49 3.45
N ASP A 599 2.83 42.56 3.96
CA ASP A 599 3.43 43.86 4.08
C ASP A 599 4.86 43.70 4.62
N GLN A 600 5.85 43.84 3.74
CA GLN A 600 7.23 44.05 4.15
C GLN A 600 7.34 45.51 4.61
N GLY A 601 6.70 45.80 5.73
CA GLY A 601 6.81 47.08 6.42
C GLY A 601 8.02 47.07 7.36
N GLY A 602 9.00 47.90 7.07
CA GLY A 602 9.87 48.44 8.08
C GLY A 602 11.27 47.83 8.16
N SER A 603 12.15 48.28 7.29
CA SER A 603 13.58 48.30 7.56
C SER A 603 13.87 49.21 8.76
N ASP A 604 14.26 48.68 9.88
CA ASP A 604 14.99 49.44 10.90
C ASP A 604 16.43 48.94 10.98
N GLN A 605 17.31 49.77 10.39
CA GLN A 605 18.75 49.74 10.62
C GLN A 605 19.00 50.04 12.10
N LYS A 606 19.50 49.07 12.85
CA LYS A 606 20.29 49.35 14.07
C LYS A 606 21.52 48.44 14.11
N GLY A 607 22.63 49.14 14.09
CA GLY A 607 24.00 48.74 13.98
C GLY A 607 24.46 47.61 14.90
N TRP A 608 25.29 46.77 14.35
CA TRP A 608 26.17 45.89 15.08
C TRP A 608 27.42 46.68 15.50
N LYS A 609 27.57 46.96 16.80
CA LYS A 609 28.86 47.27 17.42
C LYS A 609 29.45 45.97 17.96
N ARG A 610 30.74 45.79 17.59
CA ARG A 610 31.63 44.74 18.08
C ARG A 610 31.68 44.69 19.62
N ILE A 611 31.65 43.53 20.19
CA ILE A 611 32.71 43.02 21.09
C ILE A 611 32.76 41.50 20.84
#